data_0d26263977257557658fcadcee891268
#
_entry.id   0d26263977257557658fcadcee891268
#
_cell.length_a   1.000
_cell.length_b   1.000
_cell.length_c   1.000
_cell.angle_alpha   90.00
_cell.angle_beta   90.00
_cell.angle_gamma   90.00
#
_symmetry.space_group_name_H-M   'P 1'
#
loop_
_entity.id
_entity.type
_entity.pdbx_description
1 polymer ?
#
loop_
_entity_poly.entity_id
_entity_poly.type
_entity_poly.pdbx_seq_one_letter_code
_entity_poly.pdbx_strand_id
1 'polypeptide(L)'
;MISSIRQKLAEIGKNTCESQVLVAQEKSKGVKLTPSSNGKALKIKVDDCLIKDTQRCDCLYFYQQSKSKRHAFLVELKGNNYTHALDQLESTKNHPNYVGIVTVAKPIKEWAVAIVSEKAKTNRPKKEEWEDANKVRLRVIPLKDDEIFDLSELTKPI
;
A
#
# COMPACT_ATOMS: atom_id res chain seq x y z
N MET A 1 -3.34 12.47 11.46
CA MET A 1 -2.85 11.23 10.82
C MET A 1 -1.38 11.28 10.48
N ILE A 2 -0.95 12.19 9.63
CA ILE A 2 0.44 12.23 9.14
C ILE A 2 1.45 12.45 10.26
N SER A 3 1.21 13.42 11.15
CA SER A 3 2.13 13.69 12.27
C SER A 3 2.22 12.50 13.24
N SER A 4 1.11 11.81 13.48
CA SER A 4 1.11 10.60 14.32
C SER A 4 1.95 9.48 13.70
N ILE A 5 1.87 9.31 12.38
CA ILE A 5 2.68 8.33 11.65
C ILE A 5 4.17 8.68 11.77
N ARG A 6 4.53 9.95 11.55
CA ARG A 6 5.92 10.39 11.66
C ARG A 6 6.49 10.17 13.05
N GLN A 7 5.70 10.46 14.08
CA GLN A 7 6.10 10.21 15.46
C GLN A 7 6.35 8.72 15.69
N LYS A 8 5.45 7.85 15.18
CA LYS A 8 5.61 6.40 15.32
C LYS A 8 6.85 5.89 14.57
N LEU A 9 7.09 6.38 13.36
CA LEU A 9 8.29 6.02 12.61
C LEU A 9 9.56 6.39 13.37
N ALA A 10 9.60 7.56 13.99
CA ALA A 10 10.73 7.98 14.80
C ALA A 10 10.91 7.07 16.02
N GLU A 11 9.82 6.71 16.70
CA GLU A 11 9.85 5.82 17.87
C GLU A 11 10.44 4.44 17.54
N ILE A 12 10.16 3.90 16.37
CA ILE A 12 10.67 2.59 15.96
C ILE A 12 11.98 2.67 15.17
N GLY A 13 12.57 3.87 15.05
CA GLY A 13 13.84 4.06 14.35
C GLY A 13 13.75 3.92 12.83
N LYS A 14 12.60 4.22 12.24
CA LYS A 14 12.32 4.05 10.81
C LYS A 14 11.91 5.35 10.11
N ASN A 15 12.24 6.50 10.68
CA ASN A 15 11.88 7.80 10.11
C ASN A 15 12.48 8.04 8.71
N THR A 16 13.61 7.41 8.39
CA THR A 16 14.24 7.53 7.07
C THR A 16 13.51 6.76 5.98
N CYS A 17 12.52 5.92 6.34
CA CYS A 17 11.73 5.17 5.37
C CYS A 17 10.62 6.02 4.73
N GLU A 18 10.33 7.17 5.29
CA GLU A 18 9.34 8.10 4.72
C GLU A 18 9.91 8.77 3.47
N SER A 19 9.07 8.92 2.45
CA SER A 19 9.39 9.66 1.23
C SER A 19 8.24 10.62 0.92
N GLN A 20 8.60 11.83 0.48
CA GLN A 20 7.62 12.80 -0.02
C GLN A 20 7.35 12.63 -1.52
N VAL A 21 8.13 11.79 -2.19
CA VAL A 21 7.91 11.43 -3.58
C VAL A 21 6.82 10.36 -3.63
N LEU A 22 5.66 10.71 -4.15
CA LEU A 22 4.46 9.87 -4.09
C LEU A 22 4.33 8.95 -5.31
N VAL A 23 5.42 8.65 -5.98
CA VAL A 23 5.48 7.70 -7.10
C VAL A 23 6.35 6.52 -6.70
N ALA A 24 5.91 5.31 -7.02
CA ALA A 24 6.69 4.10 -6.86
C ALA A 24 6.65 3.33 -8.17
N GLN A 25 7.83 3.00 -8.71
CA GLN A 25 7.94 2.26 -9.97
C GLN A 25 8.88 1.08 -9.79
N GLU A 26 8.54 -0.03 -10.45
CA GLU A 26 9.43 -1.16 -10.63
C GLU A 26 9.41 -1.52 -12.11
N LYS A 27 10.57 -1.49 -12.76
CA LYS A 27 10.68 -1.62 -14.23
C LYS A 27 9.88 -0.49 -14.88
N SER A 28 8.87 -0.81 -15.68
CA SER A 28 8.08 0.18 -16.42
C SER A 28 6.67 0.37 -15.86
N LYS A 29 6.33 -0.27 -14.74
CA LYS A 29 5.00 -0.19 -14.13
C LYS A 29 5.09 0.46 -12.77
N GLY A 30 4.04 1.16 -12.36
CA GLY A 30 4.07 1.81 -11.07
C GLY A 30 2.72 2.27 -10.57
N VAL A 31 2.79 2.89 -9.40
CA VAL A 31 1.66 3.57 -8.77
C VAL A 31 2.08 4.97 -8.39
N LYS A 32 1.11 5.83 -8.27
CA LYS A 32 1.28 7.16 -7.68
C LYS A 32 0.06 7.47 -6.82
N LEU A 33 0.17 8.54 -6.05
CA LEU A 33 -0.98 9.09 -5.36
C LEU A 33 -0.99 10.59 -5.59
N THR A 34 -2.09 11.09 -6.14
CA THR A 34 -2.30 12.51 -6.38
C THR A 34 -3.28 13.03 -5.33
N PRO A 35 -2.79 13.72 -4.28
CA PRO A 35 -3.69 14.25 -3.25
C PRO A 35 -4.60 15.34 -3.80
N SER A 36 -5.80 15.46 -3.24
CA SER A 36 -6.65 16.62 -3.47
C SER A 36 -6.01 17.88 -2.91
N SER A 37 -6.53 19.06 -3.28
CA SER A 37 -5.95 20.36 -2.89
C SER A 37 -5.78 20.51 -1.38
N ASN A 38 -6.68 19.96 -0.58
CA ASN A 38 -6.62 19.98 0.89
C ASN A 38 -6.15 18.67 1.49
N GLY A 39 -5.81 17.70 0.65
CA GLY A 39 -5.36 16.39 1.09
C GLY A 39 -3.90 16.37 1.48
N LYS A 40 -3.54 15.45 2.36
CA LYS A 40 -2.16 15.21 2.78
C LYS A 40 -1.85 13.72 2.59
N ALA A 41 -0.64 13.44 2.12
CA ALA A 41 -0.23 12.06 1.89
C ALA A 41 1.24 11.88 2.21
N LEU A 42 1.60 10.63 2.53
CA LEU A 42 3.01 10.24 2.61
C LEU A 42 3.17 8.81 2.09
N LYS A 43 4.36 8.52 1.62
CA LYS A 43 4.77 7.19 1.19
C LYS A 43 5.85 6.67 2.14
N ILE A 44 5.76 5.39 2.47
CA ILE A 44 6.77 4.71 3.29
C ILE A 44 7.35 3.57 2.48
N LYS A 45 8.66 3.55 2.32
CA LYS A 45 9.36 2.42 1.71
C LYS A 45 9.33 1.26 2.69
N VAL A 46 8.76 0.13 2.29
CA VAL A 46 8.69 -1.07 3.12
C VAL A 46 9.86 -1.98 2.84
N ASP A 47 10.07 -2.31 1.55
CA ASP A 47 11.10 -3.25 1.14
C ASP A 47 12.48 -2.73 1.52
N ASP A 48 13.19 -3.51 2.33
CA ASP A 48 14.54 -3.22 2.82
C ASP A 48 14.65 -1.88 3.58
N CYS A 49 13.54 -1.42 4.16
CA CYS A 49 13.53 -0.23 5.00
C CYS A 49 12.66 -0.44 6.24
N LEU A 50 11.35 -0.32 6.11
CA LEU A 50 10.43 -0.53 7.24
C LEU A 50 10.47 -1.98 7.74
N ILE A 51 10.57 -2.93 6.83
CA ILE A 51 10.62 -4.36 7.11
C ILE A 51 11.81 -4.97 6.37
N LYS A 52 12.70 -5.65 7.12
CA LYS A 52 13.89 -6.30 6.57
C LYS A 52 13.97 -7.79 6.89
N ASP A 53 13.19 -8.25 7.85
CA ASP A 53 13.34 -9.57 8.50
C ASP A 53 12.37 -10.62 7.98
N THR A 54 11.34 -10.23 7.24
CA THR A 54 10.32 -11.14 6.73
C THR A 54 9.97 -10.80 5.28
N GLN A 55 9.12 -11.62 4.71
CA GLN A 55 8.47 -11.34 3.44
C GLN A 55 7.65 -10.05 3.55
N ARG A 56 7.66 -9.21 2.52
CA ARG A 56 7.12 -7.85 2.60
C ARG A 56 6.72 -7.31 1.23
N CYS A 57 5.78 -6.38 1.21
CA CYS A 57 5.43 -5.65 0.00
C CYS A 57 6.39 -4.48 -0.25
N ASP A 58 6.21 -3.78 -1.37
CA ASP A 58 7.16 -2.73 -1.79
C ASP A 58 7.03 -1.45 -0.98
N CYS A 59 5.81 -0.94 -0.81
CA CYS A 59 5.60 0.34 -0.13
C CYS A 59 4.20 0.48 0.47
N LEU A 60 4.06 1.49 1.32
CA LEU A 60 2.79 1.91 1.90
C LEU A 60 2.52 3.35 1.49
N TYR A 61 1.23 3.66 1.37
CA TYR A 61 0.77 5.04 1.26
C TYR A 61 -0.26 5.30 2.35
N PHE A 62 -0.22 6.49 2.92
CA PHE A 62 -1.26 6.98 3.81
C PHE A 62 -1.79 8.28 3.24
N TYR A 63 -3.12 8.39 3.14
CA TYR A 63 -3.76 9.53 2.50
C TYR A 63 -4.91 10.03 3.36
N GLN A 64 -4.81 11.29 3.77
CA GLN A 64 -5.87 11.99 4.47
C GLN A 64 -6.48 13.01 3.52
N GLN A 65 -7.64 12.66 2.95
CA GLN A 65 -8.43 13.59 2.14
C GLN A 65 -9.12 14.64 3.00
N SER A 66 -9.61 14.22 4.17
CA SER A 66 -10.25 15.03 5.20
C SER A 66 -10.15 14.31 6.53
N LYS A 67 -10.67 14.90 7.61
CA LYS A 67 -10.66 14.26 8.93
C LYS A 67 -11.42 12.92 8.92
N SER A 68 -12.45 12.79 8.11
CA SER A 68 -13.28 11.60 8.04
C SER A 68 -12.91 10.64 6.90
N LYS A 69 -11.98 11.04 6.04
CA LYS A 69 -11.58 10.23 4.87
C LYS A 69 -10.08 9.98 4.91
N ARG A 70 -9.71 8.94 5.64
CA ARG A 70 -8.31 8.51 5.83
C ARG A 70 -8.13 7.11 5.27
N HIS A 71 -7.12 6.94 4.46
CA HIS A 71 -6.84 5.69 3.74
C HIS A 71 -5.43 5.22 3.98
N ALA A 72 -5.26 3.90 4.05
CA ALA A 72 -3.96 3.24 4.02
C ALA A 72 -3.91 2.29 2.82
N PHE A 73 -2.78 2.26 2.14
CA PHE A 73 -2.57 1.38 0.99
C PHE A 73 -1.30 0.57 1.20
N LEU A 74 -1.43 -0.75 1.15
CA LEU A 74 -0.27 -1.65 1.04
C LEU A 74 -0.11 -1.96 -0.45
N VAL A 75 1.08 -1.75 -1.00
CA VAL A 75 1.29 -1.85 -2.45
C VAL A 75 2.41 -2.83 -2.76
N GLU A 76 2.12 -3.77 -3.65
CA GLU A 76 3.09 -4.72 -4.20
C GLU A 76 3.14 -4.59 -5.72
N LEU A 77 4.36 -4.33 -6.23
CA LEU A 77 4.61 -4.12 -7.66
C LEU A 77 5.20 -5.39 -8.28
N LYS A 78 4.43 -6.47 -8.32
CA LYS A 78 4.90 -7.75 -8.87
C LYS A 78 4.21 -8.08 -10.19
N GLY A 79 5.01 -8.22 -11.23
CA GLY A 79 4.51 -8.42 -12.57
C GLY A 79 3.75 -9.72 -12.82
N ASN A 80 4.28 -10.88 -12.42
CA ASN A 80 3.81 -12.16 -12.94
C ASN A 80 3.31 -13.16 -11.89
N ASN A 81 3.62 -12.99 -10.62
CA ASN A 81 3.28 -13.98 -9.61
C ASN A 81 2.25 -13.43 -8.62
N TYR A 82 0.98 -13.65 -8.94
CA TYR A 82 -0.16 -13.21 -8.15
C TYR A 82 -0.16 -13.77 -6.74
N THR A 83 0.07 -15.08 -6.60
CA THR A 83 0.08 -15.76 -5.29
C THR A 83 1.18 -15.19 -4.40
N HIS A 84 2.36 -14.97 -4.96
CA HIS A 84 3.48 -14.42 -4.22
C HIS A 84 3.20 -12.98 -3.76
N ALA A 85 2.55 -12.18 -4.61
CA ALA A 85 2.13 -10.83 -4.24
C ALA A 85 1.16 -10.85 -3.05
N LEU A 86 0.20 -11.77 -3.03
CA LEU A 86 -0.74 -11.91 -1.91
C LEU A 86 -0.02 -12.28 -0.61
N ASP A 87 0.95 -13.18 -0.68
CA ASP A 87 1.73 -13.59 0.49
C ASP A 87 2.54 -12.42 1.07
N GLN A 88 3.13 -11.61 0.19
CA GLN A 88 3.90 -10.43 0.61
C GLN A 88 3.00 -9.36 1.25
N LEU A 89 1.81 -9.14 0.71
CA LEU A 89 0.84 -8.21 1.27
C LEU A 89 0.36 -8.67 2.65
N GLU A 90 0.07 -9.96 2.80
CA GLU A 90 -0.38 -10.53 4.07
C GLU A 90 0.72 -10.46 5.13
N SER A 91 1.94 -10.83 4.77
CA SER A 91 3.08 -10.76 5.70
C SER A 91 3.31 -9.33 6.19
N THR A 92 3.19 -8.33 5.31
CA THR A 92 3.31 -6.92 5.70
C THR A 92 2.16 -6.51 6.61
N LYS A 93 0.93 -6.88 6.28
CA LYS A 93 -0.26 -6.57 7.06
C LYS A 93 -0.14 -7.06 8.50
N ASN A 94 0.48 -8.22 8.71
CA ASN A 94 0.64 -8.84 10.01
C ASN A 94 1.92 -8.44 10.74
N HIS A 95 2.82 -7.70 10.11
CA HIS A 95 4.09 -7.30 10.72
C HIS A 95 3.87 -6.26 11.82
N PRO A 96 4.57 -6.37 12.98
CA PRO A 96 4.41 -5.42 14.08
C PRO A 96 4.62 -3.95 13.70
N ASN A 97 5.54 -3.68 12.77
CA ASN A 97 5.80 -2.30 12.33
C ASN A 97 4.59 -1.71 11.61
N TYR A 98 3.95 -2.48 10.72
CA TYR A 98 2.73 -2.03 10.07
C TYR A 98 1.58 -1.86 11.07
N VAL A 99 1.38 -2.86 11.92
CA VAL A 99 0.32 -2.82 12.94
C VAL A 99 0.47 -1.59 13.83
N GLY A 100 1.70 -1.28 14.25
CA GLY A 100 1.97 -0.10 15.07
C GLY A 100 1.63 1.21 14.36
N ILE A 101 1.97 1.33 13.09
CA ILE A 101 1.68 2.52 12.29
C ILE A 101 0.17 2.69 12.11
N VAL A 102 -0.54 1.63 11.74
CA VAL A 102 -1.99 1.67 11.53
C VAL A 102 -2.73 2.01 12.82
N THR A 103 -2.25 1.52 13.94
CA THR A 103 -2.83 1.82 15.25
C THR A 103 -2.84 3.31 15.54
N VAL A 104 -1.79 4.05 15.18
CA VAL A 104 -1.73 5.51 15.40
C VAL A 104 -2.37 6.30 14.24
N ALA A 105 -2.31 5.77 13.02
CA ALA A 105 -2.89 6.41 11.84
C ALA A 105 -4.41 6.39 11.83
N LYS A 106 -5.00 5.32 12.33
CA LYS A 106 -6.46 5.10 12.39
C LYS A 106 -7.14 5.33 11.05
N PRO A 107 -6.74 4.61 9.98
CA PRO A 107 -7.40 4.78 8.69
C PRO A 107 -8.84 4.27 8.77
N ILE A 108 -9.74 4.91 8.02
CA ILE A 108 -11.11 4.46 7.87
C ILE A 108 -11.16 3.26 6.91
N LYS A 109 -10.31 3.27 5.89
CA LYS A 109 -10.19 2.17 4.93
C LYS A 109 -8.75 1.77 4.75
N GLU A 110 -8.53 0.45 4.72
CA GLU A 110 -7.25 -0.15 4.33
C GLU A 110 -7.45 -0.86 2.99
N TRP A 111 -6.48 -0.68 2.11
CA TRP A 111 -6.46 -1.29 0.78
C TRP A 111 -5.16 -2.06 0.62
N ALA A 112 -5.24 -3.26 0.05
CA ALA A 112 -4.08 -3.96 -0.47
C ALA A 112 -4.15 -3.88 -2.00
N VAL A 113 -3.07 -3.47 -2.62
CA VAL A 113 -3.02 -3.24 -4.07
C VAL A 113 -1.90 -4.07 -4.67
N ALA A 114 -2.25 -5.00 -5.53
CA ALA A 114 -1.29 -5.81 -6.28
C ALA A 114 -1.29 -5.31 -7.73
N ILE A 115 -0.16 -4.77 -8.17
CA ILE A 115 0.06 -4.36 -9.55
C ILE A 115 0.63 -5.57 -10.30
N VAL A 116 -0.09 -6.03 -11.29
CA VAL A 116 0.29 -7.24 -12.05
C VAL A 116 0.39 -6.91 -13.53
N SER A 117 1.08 -7.79 -14.29
CA SER A 117 1.08 -7.67 -15.74
C SER A 117 -0.28 -8.08 -16.29
N GLU A 118 -0.64 -7.58 -17.47
CA GLU A 118 -1.88 -7.97 -18.13
C GLU A 118 -1.98 -9.48 -18.38
N LYS A 119 -0.83 -10.15 -18.48
CA LYS A 119 -0.76 -11.59 -18.73
C LYS A 119 -0.77 -12.42 -17.46
N ALA A 120 -0.77 -11.78 -16.30
CA ALA A 120 -0.77 -12.51 -15.03
C ALA A 120 -2.08 -13.26 -14.84
N LYS A 121 -1.98 -14.50 -14.39
CA LYS A 121 -3.16 -15.30 -14.05
C LYS A 121 -3.62 -14.91 -12.66
N THR A 122 -4.83 -14.40 -12.56
CA THR A 122 -5.47 -14.06 -11.31
C THR A 122 -6.53 -15.10 -10.96
N ASN A 123 -6.87 -15.18 -9.67
CA ASN A 123 -7.82 -16.17 -9.17
C ASN A 123 -8.81 -15.47 -8.24
N ARG A 124 -10.05 -15.30 -8.68
CA ARG A 124 -11.08 -14.60 -7.93
C ARG A 124 -11.43 -15.25 -6.58
N PRO A 125 -11.63 -16.59 -6.49
CA PRO A 125 -11.85 -17.21 -5.20
C PRO A 125 -10.72 -16.98 -4.20
N LYS A 126 -9.47 -17.02 -4.67
CA LYS A 126 -8.30 -16.76 -3.83
C LYS A 126 -8.27 -15.31 -3.34
N LYS A 127 -8.67 -14.36 -4.18
CA LYS A 127 -8.82 -12.96 -3.80
C LYS A 127 -9.85 -12.80 -2.68
N GLU A 128 -11.00 -13.42 -2.81
CA GLU A 128 -12.08 -13.36 -1.82
C GLU A 128 -11.65 -13.98 -0.49
N GLU A 129 -10.98 -15.13 -0.52
CA GLU A 129 -10.42 -15.75 0.68
C GLU A 129 -9.43 -14.83 1.38
N TRP A 130 -8.57 -14.17 0.62
CA TRP A 130 -7.58 -13.25 1.16
C TRP A 130 -8.25 -12.06 1.84
N GLU A 131 -9.24 -11.47 1.20
CA GLU A 131 -9.99 -10.34 1.76
C GLU A 131 -10.71 -10.74 3.06
N ASP A 132 -11.33 -11.91 3.10
CA ASP A 132 -12.01 -12.41 4.27
C ASP A 132 -11.05 -12.66 5.44
N ALA A 133 -9.89 -13.24 5.14
CA ALA A 133 -8.89 -13.56 6.16
C ALA A 133 -8.23 -12.30 6.73
N ASN A 134 -7.97 -11.29 5.91
CA ASN A 134 -7.17 -10.12 6.30
C ASN A 134 -8.02 -8.89 6.64
N LYS A 135 -9.31 -8.90 6.35
CA LYS A 135 -10.24 -7.79 6.64
C LYS A 135 -9.83 -6.47 5.96
N VAL A 136 -9.22 -6.59 4.79
CA VAL A 136 -8.74 -5.47 3.97
C VAL A 136 -9.23 -5.68 2.55
N ARG A 137 -9.60 -4.61 1.85
CA ARG A 137 -9.98 -4.71 0.44
C ARG A 137 -8.76 -4.93 -0.42
N LEU A 138 -8.82 -5.95 -1.27
CA LEU A 138 -7.77 -6.27 -2.23
C LEU A 138 -8.17 -5.80 -3.63
N ARG A 139 -7.31 -5.01 -4.23
CA ARG A 139 -7.45 -4.60 -5.63
C ARG A 139 -6.28 -5.14 -6.42
N VAL A 140 -6.60 -5.87 -7.47
CA VAL A 140 -5.61 -6.41 -8.40
C VAL A 140 -5.71 -5.57 -9.67
N ILE A 141 -4.65 -4.84 -9.99
CA ILE A 141 -4.63 -3.86 -11.07
C ILE A 141 -3.68 -4.37 -12.16
N PRO A 142 -4.21 -4.84 -13.29
CA PRO A 142 -3.35 -5.19 -14.42
C PRO A 142 -2.89 -3.92 -15.14
N LEU A 143 -1.59 -3.81 -15.37
CA LEU A 143 -1.00 -2.68 -16.09
C LEU A 143 -0.15 -3.17 -17.25
N LYS A 144 -0.18 -2.41 -18.34
CA LYS A 144 0.78 -2.52 -19.44
C LYS A 144 2.09 -1.86 -19.05
N ASP A 145 3.14 -2.10 -19.83
CA ASP A 145 4.38 -1.39 -19.70
C ASP A 145 4.14 0.12 -19.86
N ASP A 146 4.86 0.90 -19.09
CA ASP A 146 4.80 2.37 -19.04
C ASP A 146 3.50 2.95 -18.48
N GLU A 147 2.62 2.11 -17.91
CA GLU A 147 1.44 2.59 -17.21
C GLU A 147 1.72 2.82 -15.71
N ILE A 148 1.11 3.87 -15.17
CA ILE A 148 1.14 4.19 -13.73
C ILE A 148 -0.31 4.34 -13.27
N PHE A 149 -0.66 3.58 -12.22
CA PHE A 149 -2.01 3.65 -11.63
C PHE A 149 -2.02 4.67 -10.50
N ASP A 150 -3.02 5.56 -10.51
CA ASP A 150 -3.19 6.55 -9.45
C ASP A 150 -4.10 5.98 -8.34
N LEU A 151 -3.53 5.77 -7.16
CA LEU A 151 -4.26 5.23 -6.02
C LEU A 151 -5.45 6.10 -5.60
N SER A 152 -5.41 7.39 -5.89
CA SER A 152 -6.52 8.29 -5.59
C SER A 152 -7.81 7.90 -6.29
N GLU A 153 -7.72 7.15 -7.40
CA GLU A 153 -8.89 6.63 -8.10
C GLU A 153 -9.73 5.69 -7.23
N LEU A 154 -9.08 4.95 -6.31
CA LEU A 154 -9.77 4.04 -5.39
C LEU A 154 -10.57 4.77 -4.33
N THR A 155 -10.27 6.03 -4.08
CA THR A 155 -10.91 6.84 -3.03
C THR A 155 -12.10 7.63 -3.55
N LYS A 156 -12.35 7.64 -4.85
CA LYS A 156 -13.46 8.37 -5.44
C LYS A 156 -14.79 7.67 -5.17
N PRO A 157 -15.89 8.43 -5.00
CA PRO A 157 -17.21 7.83 -4.90
C PRO A 157 -17.57 7.08 -6.18
N ILE A 158 -18.30 6.00 -6.03
CA ILE A 158 -18.81 5.21 -7.15
C ILE A 158 -19.91 5.98 -7.88
#